data_734a2ae32e95c3928dc705d0b0cb2483
#
_entry.id   734a2ae32e95c3928dc705d0b0cb2483
#
_cell.length_a   1.000
_cell.length_b   1.000
_cell.length_c   1.000
_cell.angle_alpha   90.00
_cell.angle_beta   90.00
_cell.angle_gamma   90.00
#
_symmetry.space_group_name_H-M   'P 1'
#
loop_
_entity.id
_entity.type
_entity.pdbx_description
1 polymer ?
#
loop_
_entity_poly.entity_id
_entity_poly.type
_entity_poly.pdbx_seq_one_letter_code
_entity_poly.pdbx_strand_id
1 'polypeptide(L)'
;LQATCARLGITWLDREVVVIDGVRFVGTTLWADFDALASRETDLTKQLQQRNKAFRAANYYLAKNTTLKEGEQVLAEGLRAMSLDCQAWLRAALATPFDGRTVAVTHFAPSLLSADPRYGVTPGPAGFCNAMDDCFKMADLWLHGHLHCMNDYMVEGRDGPHSWSCRVVANPLGYLSKGEQEGFRPELL
;
A
#
# COMPACT_ATOMS: atom_id res chain seq x y z
N LEU A 1 8.06 -9.05 -17.10
CA LEU A 1 7.68 -9.61 -15.78
C LEU A 1 6.38 -10.41 -15.90
N GLN A 2 5.29 -9.83 -16.47
CA GLN A 2 4.00 -10.50 -16.64
C GLN A 2 4.09 -11.82 -17.40
N ALA A 3 4.82 -11.88 -18.53
CA ALA A 3 5.06 -13.11 -19.28
C ALA A 3 5.81 -14.17 -18.47
N THR A 4 6.70 -13.77 -17.56
CA THR A 4 7.42 -14.67 -16.67
C THR A 4 6.46 -15.25 -15.61
N CYS A 5 5.59 -14.43 -15.03
CA CYS A 5 4.58 -14.88 -14.09
C CYS A 5 3.64 -15.90 -14.75
N ALA A 6 3.12 -15.58 -15.94
CA ALA A 6 2.26 -16.49 -16.70
C ALA A 6 2.94 -17.85 -16.97
N ARG A 7 4.21 -17.86 -17.39
CA ARG A 7 4.99 -19.08 -17.64
C ARG A 7 5.19 -19.92 -16.37
N LEU A 8 5.24 -19.29 -15.21
CA LEU A 8 5.45 -19.95 -13.91
C LEU A 8 4.11 -20.29 -13.19
N GLY A 9 2.96 -20.02 -13.81
CA GLY A 9 1.66 -20.19 -13.17
C GLY A 9 1.39 -19.26 -12.01
N ILE A 10 2.09 -18.10 -11.96
CA ILE A 10 1.92 -17.08 -10.93
C ILE A 10 0.89 -16.06 -11.41
N THR A 11 -0.12 -15.80 -10.61
CA THR A 11 -1.12 -14.75 -10.89
C THR A 11 -0.50 -13.37 -10.71
N TRP A 12 -0.49 -12.59 -11.79
CA TRP A 12 -0.03 -11.19 -11.78
C TRP A 12 -1.18 -10.28 -11.36
N LEU A 13 -1.02 -9.59 -10.23
CA LEU A 13 -2.04 -8.68 -9.69
C LEU A 13 -1.57 -7.22 -9.79
N ASP A 14 -1.66 -6.63 -10.98
CA ASP A 14 -1.41 -5.21 -11.17
C ASP A 14 -2.62 -4.54 -11.84
N ARG A 15 -3.49 -3.99 -11.00
CA ARG A 15 -4.84 -3.52 -11.36
C ARG A 15 -5.67 -4.65 -11.97
N GLU A 16 -5.67 -5.77 -11.25
CA GLU A 16 -6.37 -6.99 -11.62
C GLU A 16 -7.26 -7.48 -10.48
N VAL A 17 -8.36 -8.11 -10.84
CA VAL A 17 -9.27 -8.80 -9.93
C VAL A 17 -9.32 -10.28 -10.32
N VAL A 18 -9.07 -11.16 -9.37
CA VAL A 18 -9.13 -12.60 -9.55
C VAL A 18 -10.00 -13.23 -8.47
N VAL A 19 -10.80 -14.21 -8.85
CA VAL A 19 -11.59 -15.00 -7.90
C VAL A 19 -11.02 -16.42 -7.85
N ILE A 20 -10.64 -16.87 -6.67
CA ILE A 20 -10.10 -18.20 -6.42
C ILE A 20 -10.90 -18.79 -5.25
N ASP A 21 -11.52 -19.95 -5.48
CA ASP A 21 -12.31 -20.69 -4.48
C ASP A 21 -13.34 -19.81 -3.72
N GLY A 22 -14.01 -18.91 -4.45
CA GLY A 22 -15.02 -18.01 -3.88
C GLY A 22 -14.46 -16.81 -3.12
N VAL A 23 -13.14 -16.63 -3.09
CA VAL A 23 -12.48 -15.45 -2.52
C VAL A 23 -12.04 -14.53 -3.66
N ARG A 24 -12.42 -13.25 -3.56
CA ARG A 24 -12.00 -12.19 -4.50
C ARG A 24 -10.68 -11.56 -4.04
N PHE A 25 -9.69 -11.58 -4.90
CA PHE A 25 -8.42 -10.88 -4.73
C PHE A 25 -8.40 -9.64 -5.62
N VAL A 26 -8.14 -8.48 -5.05
CA VAL A 26 -8.08 -7.18 -5.74
C VAL A 26 -6.69 -6.61 -5.53
N GLY A 27 -5.86 -6.55 -6.58
CA GLY A 27 -4.45 -6.25 -6.40
C GLY A 27 -3.90 -5.15 -7.30
N THR A 28 -2.98 -4.37 -6.74
CA THR A 28 -2.20 -3.34 -7.43
C THR A 28 -0.94 -2.99 -6.63
N THR A 29 0.08 -2.42 -7.30
CA THR A 29 1.29 -1.91 -6.61
C THR A 29 0.94 -0.82 -5.58
N LEU A 30 -0.08 -0.01 -5.82
CA LEU A 30 -0.54 1.14 -5.05
C LEU A 30 0.41 2.35 -5.09
N TRP A 31 1.74 2.15 -5.07
CA TRP A 31 2.75 3.21 -4.96
C TRP A 31 2.49 4.12 -3.75
N ALA A 32 3.11 5.31 -3.71
CA ALA A 32 2.87 6.30 -2.66
C ALA A 32 2.42 7.63 -3.27
N ASP A 33 1.36 8.22 -2.70
CA ASP A 33 0.85 9.54 -3.07
C ASP A 33 1.51 10.68 -2.29
N PHE A 34 2.26 10.34 -1.23
CA PHE A 34 2.92 11.27 -0.30
C PHE A 34 1.94 12.16 0.48
N ASP A 35 0.66 11.78 0.52
CA ASP A 35 -0.38 12.51 1.24
C ASP A 35 -0.70 11.92 2.61
N ALA A 36 -0.08 10.82 3.01
CA ALA A 36 -0.40 10.15 4.26
C ALA A 36 -0.34 11.07 5.51
N LEU A 37 0.66 11.97 5.59
CA LEU A 37 0.70 13.00 6.63
C LEU A 37 -0.17 14.22 6.30
N ALA A 38 -0.26 14.59 5.03
CA ALA A 38 -1.08 15.72 4.59
C ALA A 38 -2.57 15.49 4.90
N SER A 39 -3.07 14.25 4.76
CA SER A 39 -4.46 13.89 5.04
C SER A 39 -4.90 14.13 6.50
N ARG A 40 -3.94 14.25 7.43
CA ARG A 40 -4.21 14.56 8.85
C ARG A 40 -4.39 16.05 9.12
N GLU A 41 -4.04 16.91 8.18
CA GLU A 41 -4.16 18.35 8.29
C GLU A 41 -5.50 18.80 7.71
N THR A 42 -6.14 19.78 8.36
CA THR A 42 -7.38 20.38 7.88
C THR A 42 -7.14 21.62 7.02
N ASP A 43 -5.98 22.25 7.16
CA ASP A 43 -5.57 23.44 6.44
C ASP A 43 -4.81 23.08 5.15
N LEU A 44 -5.25 23.62 4.02
CA LEU A 44 -4.66 23.31 2.71
C LEU A 44 -3.17 23.69 2.62
N THR A 45 -2.78 24.81 3.23
CA THR A 45 -1.37 25.24 3.23
C THR A 45 -0.50 24.25 3.97
N LYS A 46 -0.98 23.73 5.12
CA LYS A 46 -0.28 22.69 5.88
C LYS A 46 -0.24 21.36 5.11
N GLN A 47 -1.34 20.98 4.45
CA GLN A 47 -1.36 19.80 3.58
C GLN A 47 -0.26 19.88 2.52
N LEU A 48 -0.19 20.99 1.79
CA LEU A 48 0.84 21.22 0.76
C LEU A 48 2.26 21.22 1.34
N GLN A 49 2.44 21.80 2.53
CA GLN A 49 3.73 21.78 3.22
C GLN A 49 4.17 20.37 3.60
N GLN A 50 3.25 19.51 4.11
CA GLN A 50 3.55 18.14 4.45
C GLN A 50 3.91 17.31 3.19
N ARG A 51 3.13 17.45 2.11
CA ARG A 51 3.45 16.80 0.83
C ARG A 51 4.81 17.23 0.30
N ASN A 52 5.11 18.52 0.31
CA ASN A 52 6.42 19.03 -0.14
C ASN A 52 7.59 18.51 0.70
N LYS A 53 7.40 18.30 2.01
CA LYS A 53 8.41 17.66 2.86
C LYS A 53 8.61 16.20 2.47
N ALA A 54 7.52 15.46 2.22
CA ALA A 54 7.56 14.06 1.78
C ALA A 54 8.23 13.94 0.40
N PHE A 55 7.90 14.80 -0.56
CA PHE A 55 8.54 14.86 -1.87
C PHE A 55 10.06 15.07 -1.78
N ARG A 56 10.50 16.04 -0.97
CA ARG A 56 11.95 16.30 -0.78
C ARG A 56 12.66 15.10 -0.16
N ALA A 57 12.04 14.45 0.84
CA ALA A 57 12.60 13.25 1.45
C ALA A 57 12.70 12.10 0.44
N ALA A 58 11.65 11.86 -0.34
CA ALA A 58 11.63 10.82 -1.38
C ALA A 58 12.62 11.10 -2.49
N ASN A 59 12.64 12.32 -3.04
CA ASN A 59 13.51 12.68 -4.16
C ASN A 59 15.01 12.59 -3.81
N TYR A 60 15.37 12.79 -2.54
CA TYR A 60 16.75 12.55 -2.08
C TYR A 60 17.22 11.11 -2.33
N TYR A 61 16.32 10.13 -2.17
CA TYR A 61 16.63 8.72 -2.43
C TYR A 61 16.38 8.33 -3.89
N LEU A 62 15.28 8.78 -4.48
CA LEU A 62 14.91 8.46 -5.86
C LEU A 62 15.94 8.97 -6.87
N ALA A 63 16.52 10.15 -6.65
CA ALA A 63 17.56 10.70 -7.50
C ALA A 63 18.85 9.86 -7.52
N LYS A 64 19.08 9.03 -6.50
CA LYS A 64 20.25 8.12 -6.42
C LYS A 64 19.97 6.75 -7.01
N ASN A 65 18.72 6.41 -7.24
CA ASN A 65 18.28 5.13 -7.77
C ASN A 65 18.00 5.25 -9.28
N THR A 66 18.11 4.14 -9.98
CA THR A 66 17.89 4.08 -11.43
C THR A 66 16.48 3.65 -11.80
N THR A 67 15.48 4.11 -11.04
CA THR A 67 14.07 3.86 -11.39
C THR A 67 13.72 4.71 -12.60
N LEU A 68 13.48 4.05 -13.73
CA LEU A 68 13.17 4.71 -14.99
C LEU A 68 11.79 4.30 -15.48
N LYS A 69 11.07 5.25 -16.06
CA LYS A 69 9.88 5.02 -16.88
C LYS A 69 10.13 5.63 -18.25
N GLU A 70 10.08 4.80 -19.30
CA GLU A 70 10.34 5.22 -20.69
C GLU A 70 11.69 5.93 -20.90
N GLY A 71 12.69 5.56 -20.08
CA GLY A 71 14.03 6.16 -20.13
C GLY A 71 14.23 7.38 -19.22
N GLU A 72 13.16 7.95 -18.70
CA GLU A 72 13.20 9.11 -17.81
C GLU A 72 13.19 8.70 -16.33
N GLN A 73 13.93 9.43 -15.49
CA GLN A 73 13.97 9.16 -14.06
C GLN A 73 12.63 9.47 -13.40
N VAL A 74 12.11 8.51 -12.62
CA VAL A 74 10.87 8.69 -11.88
C VAL A 74 11.17 9.29 -10.51
N LEU A 75 10.68 10.51 -10.29
CA LEU A 75 10.72 11.21 -9.00
C LEU A 75 9.36 11.15 -8.29
N ALA A 76 9.25 11.80 -7.13
CA ALA A 76 8.07 11.72 -6.28
C ALA A 76 6.77 12.13 -6.99
N GLU A 77 6.82 13.14 -7.85
CA GLU A 77 5.66 13.58 -8.65
C GLU A 77 5.17 12.49 -9.60
N GLY A 78 6.09 11.79 -10.25
CA GLY A 78 5.76 10.68 -11.14
C GLY A 78 5.21 9.47 -10.38
N LEU A 79 5.80 9.14 -9.21
CA LEU A 79 5.28 8.09 -8.33
C LEU A 79 3.86 8.44 -7.83
N ARG A 80 3.63 9.71 -7.45
CA ARG A 80 2.31 10.19 -7.03
C ARG A 80 1.27 10.00 -8.13
N ALA A 81 1.58 10.36 -9.37
CA ALA A 81 0.64 10.18 -10.48
C ALA A 81 0.25 8.70 -10.62
N MET A 82 1.23 7.78 -10.61
CA MET A 82 0.97 6.34 -10.65
C MET A 82 0.15 5.86 -9.45
N SER A 83 0.42 6.40 -8.26
CA SER A 83 -0.33 6.06 -7.05
C SER A 83 -1.79 6.47 -7.14
N LEU A 84 -2.07 7.68 -7.59
CA LEU A 84 -3.45 8.18 -7.74
C LEU A 84 -4.26 7.34 -8.74
N ASP A 85 -3.63 6.91 -9.84
CA ASP A 85 -4.26 5.99 -10.80
C ASP A 85 -4.56 4.63 -10.16
N CYS A 86 -3.61 4.09 -9.39
CA CYS A 86 -3.81 2.83 -8.65
C CYS A 86 -4.92 2.95 -7.60
N GLN A 87 -4.95 4.05 -6.85
CA GLN A 87 -5.97 4.30 -5.82
C GLN A 87 -7.37 4.44 -6.44
N ALA A 88 -7.49 5.19 -7.55
CA ALA A 88 -8.77 5.34 -8.24
C ALA A 88 -9.30 3.99 -8.73
N TRP A 89 -8.43 3.19 -9.36
CA TRP A 89 -8.79 1.85 -9.80
C TRP A 89 -9.16 0.93 -8.62
N LEU A 90 -8.36 0.92 -7.55
CA LEU A 90 -8.57 0.06 -6.39
C LEU A 90 -9.89 0.37 -5.69
N ARG A 91 -10.21 1.67 -5.51
CA ARG A 91 -11.50 2.10 -4.95
C ARG A 91 -12.68 1.61 -5.78
N ALA A 92 -12.61 1.76 -7.10
CA ALA A 92 -13.67 1.29 -8.01
C ALA A 92 -13.82 -0.25 -7.96
N ALA A 93 -12.72 -0.98 -7.96
CA ALA A 93 -12.72 -2.44 -7.90
C ALA A 93 -13.28 -2.96 -6.56
N LEU A 94 -12.87 -2.37 -5.43
CA LEU A 94 -13.38 -2.74 -4.10
C LEU A 94 -14.85 -2.38 -3.91
N ALA A 95 -15.32 -1.27 -4.49
CA ALA A 95 -16.72 -0.84 -4.44
C ALA A 95 -17.67 -1.74 -5.26
N THR A 96 -17.14 -2.55 -6.17
CA THR A 96 -17.94 -3.51 -6.94
C THR A 96 -18.50 -4.58 -6.01
N PRO A 97 -19.83 -4.79 -5.92
CA PRO A 97 -20.42 -5.81 -5.07
C PRO A 97 -19.88 -7.21 -5.36
N PHE A 98 -19.65 -7.97 -4.31
CA PHE A 98 -19.19 -9.35 -4.40
C PHE A 98 -19.79 -10.17 -3.25
N ASP A 99 -20.34 -11.34 -3.57
CA ASP A 99 -20.88 -12.26 -2.59
C ASP A 99 -19.79 -13.26 -2.17
N GLY A 100 -18.98 -12.87 -1.19
CA GLY A 100 -17.85 -13.64 -0.69
C GLY A 100 -16.82 -12.76 0.01
N ARG A 101 -15.70 -13.37 0.43
CA ARG A 101 -14.60 -12.66 1.06
C ARG A 101 -13.79 -11.87 0.04
N THR A 102 -13.35 -10.68 0.43
CA THR A 102 -12.51 -9.82 -0.39
C THR A 102 -11.15 -9.60 0.26
N VAL A 103 -10.09 -9.89 -0.47
CA VAL A 103 -8.70 -9.66 -0.08
C VAL A 103 -8.12 -8.56 -0.97
N ALA A 104 -7.73 -7.44 -0.37
CA ALA A 104 -6.94 -6.41 -1.04
C ALA A 104 -5.45 -6.80 -0.96
N VAL A 105 -4.73 -6.69 -2.07
CA VAL A 105 -3.29 -7.01 -2.13
C VAL A 105 -2.55 -5.83 -2.73
N THR A 106 -1.69 -5.20 -1.94
CA THR A 106 -0.89 -4.06 -2.40
C THR A 106 0.60 -4.25 -2.06
N HIS A 107 1.50 -3.56 -2.76
CA HIS A 107 2.89 -3.53 -2.34
C HIS A 107 3.13 -2.43 -1.30
N PHE A 108 2.66 -1.21 -1.56
CA PHE A 108 2.73 -0.13 -0.58
C PHE A 108 1.61 -0.23 0.47
N ALA A 109 1.89 0.28 1.67
CA ALA A 109 0.94 0.23 2.77
C ALA A 109 -0.29 1.13 2.53
N PRO A 110 -1.50 0.68 2.89
CA PRO A 110 -2.72 1.47 2.71
C PRO A 110 -2.88 2.61 3.73
N SER A 111 -2.20 2.52 4.87
CA SER A 111 -2.41 3.41 6.01
C SER A 111 -1.12 3.70 6.77
N LEU A 112 -1.07 4.83 7.46
CA LEU A 112 -0.03 5.15 8.44
C LEU A 112 -0.07 4.23 9.69
N LEU A 113 -1.12 3.46 9.89
CA LEU A 113 -1.17 2.43 10.93
C LEU A 113 -0.10 1.35 10.72
N SER A 114 0.31 1.16 9.46
CA SER A 114 1.39 0.24 9.09
C SER A 114 2.79 0.86 9.14
N ALA A 115 2.92 2.15 9.48
CA ALA A 115 4.23 2.80 9.51
C ALA A 115 5.19 2.10 10.47
N ASP A 116 6.44 1.92 10.02
CA ASP A 116 7.47 1.25 10.81
C ASP A 116 7.81 2.07 12.08
N PRO A 117 7.56 1.53 13.28
CA PRO A 117 7.76 2.25 14.53
C PRO A 117 9.22 2.63 14.78
N ARG A 118 10.19 1.94 14.15
CA ARG A 118 11.63 2.24 14.28
C ARG A 118 11.97 3.64 13.75
N TYR A 119 11.21 4.13 12.77
CA TYR A 119 11.47 5.42 12.11
C TYR A 119 10.45 6.50 12.48
N GLY A 120 9.38 6.12 13.18
CA GLY A 120 8.30 7.02 13.56
C GLY A 120 7.50 7.56 12.37
N VAL A 121 6.53 8.43 12.66
CA VAL A 121 5.66 9.02 11.65
C VAL A 121 6.26 10.34 11.18
N THR A 122 7.24 10.27 10.31
CA THR A 122 7.95 11.42 9.72
C THR A 122 7.81 11.43 8.19
N PRO A 123 8.13 12.52 7.48
CA PRO A 123 7.92 12.63 6.03
C PRO A 123 8.57 11.54 5.18
N GLY A 124 9.73 11.01 5.59
CA GLY A 124 10.39 9.92 4.87
C GLY A 124 9.60 8.59 4.97
N PRO A 125 9.46 7.99 6.16
CA PRO A 125 8.69 6.76 6.36
C PRO A 125 7.22 6.87 5.95
N ALA A 126 6.58 8.03 6.16
CA ALA A 126 5.21 8.27 5.72
C ALA A 126 5.07 8.23 4.18
N GLY A 127 6.16 8.46 3.43
CA GLY A 127 6.20 8.30 1.98
C GLY A 127 6.10 6.84 1.50
N PHE A 128 6.03 5.86 2.39
CA PHE A 128 5.78 4.45 2.07
C PHE A 128 4.35 4.00 2.40
N CYS A 129 3.55 4.91 2.96
CA CYS A 129 2.16 4.70 3.33
C CYS A 129 1.24 5.62 2.52
N ASN A 130 -0.01 5.19 2.38
CA ASN A 130 -1.08 5.97 1.81
C ASN A 130 -2.11 6.34 2.89
N ALA A 131 -3.17 7.06 2.53
CA ALA A 131 -4.30 7.39 3.39
C ALA A 131 -5.58 6.79 2.80
N MET A 132 -5.68 5.45 2.83
CA MET A 132 -6.81 4.70 2.29
C MET A 132 -7.63 4.00 3.39
N ASP A 133 -7.62 4.56 4.59
CA ASP A 133 -8.31 3.98 5.76
C ASP A 133 -9.82 3.80 5.52
N ASP A 134 -10.42 4.67 4.72
CA ASP A 134 -11.82 4.59 4.30
C ASP A 134 -12.14 3.36 3.44
N CYS A 135 -11.14 2.73 2.85
CA CYS A 135 -11.27 1.53 2.02
C CYS A 135 -11.31 0.23 2.84
N PHE A 136 -10.89 0.25 4.10
CA PHE A 136 -10.89 -0.96 4.93
C PHE A 136 -12.27 -1.61 5.07
N LYS A 137 -13.32 -0.82 5.06
CA LYS A 137 -14.70 -1.34 5.12
C LYS A 137 -15.13 -2.17 3.90
N MET A 138 -14.33 -2.18 2.83
CA MET A 138 -14.62 -2.88 1.59
C MET A 138 -13.78 -4.16 1.39
N ALA A 139 -12.93 -4.50 2.36
CA ALA A 139 -12.10 -5.70 2.34
C ALA A 139 -12.12 -6.42 3.69
N ASP A 140 -12.10 -7.74 3.68
CA ASP A 140 -11.99 -8.56 4.91
C ASP A 140 -10.52 -8.70 5.36
N LEU A 141 -9.60 -8.72 4.40
CA LEU A 141 -8.17 -8.83 4.61
C LEU A 141 -7.43 -7.88 3.67
N TRP A 142 -6.39 -7.21 4.18
CA TRP A 142 -5.49 -6.40 3.38
C TRP A 142 -4.06 -6.90 3.57
N LEU A 143 -3.46 -7.38 2.50
CA LEU A 143 -2.07 -7.82 2.46
C LEU A 143 -1.20 -6.72 1.84
N HIS A 144 -0.08 -6.39 2.47
CA HIS A 144 0.88 -5.45 1.89
C HIS A 144 2.33 -5.81 2.23
N GLY A 145 3.29 -5.11 1.60
CA GLY A 145 4.71 -5.28 1.81
C GLY A 145 5.43 -3.94 1.99
N HIS A 146 6.56 -3.79 1.33
CA HIS A 146 7.41 -2.59 1.20
C HIS A 146 8.14 -2.12 2.47
N LEU A 147 7.45 -2.04 3.59
CA LEU A 147 7.97 -1.42 4.83
C LEU A 147 9.03 -2.25 5.58
N HIS A 148 9.23 -3.51 5.22
CA HIS A 148 10.14 -4.44 5.90
C HIS A 148 9.96 -4.50 7.42
N CYS A 149 8.76 -4.23 7.90
CA CYS A 149 8.34 -4.49 9.27
C CYS A 149 7.06 -5.30 9.27
N MET A 150 6.96 -6.22 10.22
CA MET A 150 5.76 -7.03 10.37
C MET A 150 4.60 -6.16 10.86
N ASN A 151 3.45 -6.35 10.25
CA ASN A 151 2.18 -5.80 10.69
C ASN A 151 1.12 -6.91 10.73
N ASP A 152 0.34 -6.93 11.78
CA ASP A 152 -0.85 -7.77 11.92
C ASP A 152 -1.81 -7.10 12.89
N TYR A 153 -2.81 -6.42 12.35
CA TYR A 153 -3.78 -5.68 13.16
C TYR A 153 -5.17 -5.68 12.55
N MET A 154 -6.18 -5.47 13.40
CA MET A 154 -7.58 -5.32 12.98
C MET A 154 -7.97 -3.86 12.92
N VAL A 155 -8.69 -3.49 11.87
CA VAL A 155 -9.43 -2.22 11.79
C VAL A 155 -10.90 -2.55 11.79
N GLU A 156 -11.65 -1.91 12.68
CA GLU A 156 -13.07 -2.15 12.85
C GLU A 156 -13.85 -0.84 12.76
N GLY A 157 -15.07 -0.91 12.29
CA GLY A 157 -15.93 0.25 12.20
C GLY A 157 -17.39 -0.11 11.99
N ARG A 158 -18.20 0.95 11.80
CA ARG A 158 -19.63 0.82 11.51
C ARG A 158 -19.99 1.69 10.31
N ASP A 159 -20.89 1.18 9.48
CA ASP A 159 -21.54 1.92 8.41
C ASP A 159 -23.05 1.78 8.60
N GLY A 160 -23.65 2.77 9.28
CA GLY A 160 -25.02 2.68 9.77
C GLY A 160 -25.20 1.52 10.76
N PRO A 161 -26.14 0.58 10.54
CA PRO A 161 -26.37 -0.57 11.40
C PRO A 161 -25.33 -1.68 11.21
N HIS A 162 -24.55 -1.65 10.13
CA HIS A 162 -23.61 -2.71 9.77
C HIS A 162 -22.25 -2.47 10.39
N SER A 163 -21.73 -3.46 11.12
CA SER A 163 -20.32 -3.50 11.55
C SER A 163 -19.47 -4.16 10.47
N TRP A 164 -18.24 -3.70 10.34
CA TRP A 164 -17.24 -4.27 9.45
C TRP A 164 -15.90 -4.39 10.16
N SER A 165 -15.08 -5.30 9.70
CA SER A 165 -13.70 -5.46 10.16
C SER A 165 -12.80 -5.84 9.00
N CYS A 166 -11.57 -5.33 9.01
CA CYS A 166 -10.52 -5.66 8.06
C CYS A 166 -9.25 -6.02 8.83
N ARG A 167 -8.69 -7.19 8.58
CA ARG A 167 -7.37 -7.55 9.09
C ARG A 167 -6.31 -7.02 8.12
N VAL A 168 -5.31 -6.31 8.62
CA VAL A 168 -4.19 -5.81 7.80
C VAL A 168 -2.92 -6.56 8.18
N VAL A 169 -2.29 -7.19 7.18
CA VAL A 169 -1.12 -8.05 7.39
C VAL A 169 0.01 -7.66 6.44
N ALA A 170 1.21 -7.53 7.00
CA ALA A 170 2.46 -7.53 6.26
C ALA A 170 3.44 -8.48 6.95
N ASN A 171 4.00 -9.41 6.19
CA ASN A 171 4.94 -10.41 6.70
C ASN A 171 6.21 -10.45 5.82
N PRO A 172 6.99 -9.36 5.80
CA PRO A 172 8.14 -9.23 4.92
C PRO A 172 9.34 -10.02 5.45
N LEU A 173 10.07 -10.68 4.55
CA LEU A 173 11.38 -11.24 4.87
C LEU A 173 12.44 -10.13 5.05
N GLY A 174 12.30 -9.02 4.32
CA GLY A 174 13.24 -7.89 4.38
C GLY A 174 14.62 -8.21 3.85
N TYR A 175 15.61 -7.40 4.24
CA TYR A 175 17.02 -7.60 3.87
C TYR A 175 17.76 -8.39 4.95
N LEU A 176 18.27 -9.57 4.61
CA LEU A 176 19.08 -10.42 5.51
C LEU A 176 20.30 -9.65 6.06
N SER A 177 20.94 -8.83 5.23
CA SER A 177 22.09 -8.00 5.63
C SER A 177 21.79 -6.95 6.69
N LYS A 178 20.51 -6.66 6.95
CA LYS A 178 20.04 -5.70 7.97
C LYS A 178 19.35 -6.37 9.15
N GLY A 179 19.28 -7.72 9.18
CA GLY A 179 18.59 -8.46 10.24
C GLY A 179 17.06 -8.30 10.21
N GLU A 180 16.48 -7.86 9.08
CA GLU A 180 15.05 -7.57 9.00
C GLU A 180 14.16 -8.82 9.00
N GLN A 181 14.73 -10.01 8.75
CA GLN A 181 14.04 -11.30 8.77
C GLN A 181 13.62 -11.77 10.16
N GLU A 182 14.11 -11.18 11.23
CA GLU A 182 13.80 -11.61 12.62
C GLU A 182 12.31 -11.50 12.95
N GLY A 183 11.58 -10.61 12.27
CA GLY A 183 10.15 -10.46 12.42
C GLY A 183 9.30 -11.38 11.52
N PHE A 184 9.92 -12.10 10.57
CA PHE A 184 9.20 -12.96 9.63
C PHE A 184 8.59 -14.18 10.31
N ARG A 185 7.32 -14.45 10.03
CA ARG A 185 6.54 -15.56 10.59
C ARG A 185 6.01 -16.46 9.47
N PRO A 186 6.68 -17.57 9.15
CA PRO A 186 6.25 -18.46 8.08
C PRO A 186 4.85 -19.05 8.29
N GLU A 187 4.38 -19.14 9.55
CA GLU A 187 3.06 -19.64 9.92
C GLU A 187 1.91 -18.67 9.67
N LEU A 188 2.20 -17.41 9.30
CA LEU A 188 1.17 -16.42 8.97
C LEU A 188 0.68 -16.49 7.52
N LEU A 189 1.25 -17.37 6.72
CA LEU A 189 0.91 -17.53 5.30
C LEU A 189 -0.12 -18.62 5.07
#